data_74d2c483ae7e15cbc8d3224250f45143
#
_entry.id   74d2c483ae7e15cbc8d3224250f45143
#
_cell.length_a   1.000
_cell.length_b   1.000
_cell.length_c   1.000
_cell.angle_alpha   90.00
_cell.angle_beta   90.00
_cell.angle_gamma   90.00
#
_symmetry.space_group_name_H-M   'P 1'
#
loop_
_entity.id
_entity.type
_entity.pdbx_description
1 polymer ?
#
loop_
_entity_poly.entity_id
_entity_poly.type
_entity_poly.pdbx_seq_one_letter_code
_entity_poly.pdbx_strand_id
1 'polypeptide(L)'
;MKNVLIIDDDAKTSSKYKKWLEREEGFNSTLINDPQTAELNFKSTDYDLVLIGFKMSVMDGFNLYDKLHELSKKVEYTPKEFRLCFMTSSVINYKVLSEIHSEFGEECYVSKEVPKDVFIKHINSLIP
;
A
#
# COMPACT_ATOMS: atom_id res chain seq x y z
N MET A 1 0.11 7.43 16.34
CA MET A 1 -0.89 6.70 15.54
C MET A 1 -0.26 6.23 14.24
N LYS A 2 -0.59 5.06 13.80
CA LYS A 2 -0.06 4.48 12.56
C LYS A 2 -0.89 4.95 11.37
N ASN A 3 -0.27 5.65 10.44
CA ASN A 3 -0.93 6.22 9.27
C ASN A 3 -0.74 5.33 8.05
N VAL A 4 -1.85 4.86 7.49
CA VAL A 4 -1.86 3.98 6.32
C VAL A 4 -2.54 4.69 5.16
N LEU A 5 -1.87 4.74 4.02
CA LEU A 5 -2.45 5.23 2.77
C LEU A 5 -2.80 4.04 1.90
N ILE A 6 -4.04 4.00 1.41
CA ILE A 6 -4.50 2.98 0.46
C ILE A 6 -4.75 3.67 -0.88
N ILE A 7 -4.08 3.21 -1.91
CA ILE A 7 -4.25 3.71 -3.28
C ILE A 7 -4.78 2.56 -4.13
N ASP A 8 -6.06 2.62 -4.51
CA ASP A 8 -6.69 1.56 -5.28
C ASP A 8 -7.91 2.11 -6.01
N ASP A 9 -8.03 1.85 -7.30
CA ASP A 9 -9.17 2.30 -8.10
C ASP A 9 -10.45 1.49 -7.86
N ASP A 10 -10.36 0.36 -7.17
CA ASP A 10 -11.52 -0.41 -6.71
C ASP A 10 -12.06 0.20 -5.42
N ALA A 11 -12.90 1.23 -5.56
CA ALA A 11 -13.41 2.00 -4.43
C ALA A 11 -14.22 1.15 -3.45
N LYS A 12 -15.01 0.22 -3.96
CA LYS A 12 -15.88 -0.62 -3.12
C LYS A 12 -15.07 -1.51 -2.19
N THR A 13 -14.08 -2.20 -2.73
CA THR A 13 -13.24 -3.11 -1.96
C THR A 13 -12.32 -2.34 -1.02
N SER A 14 -11.69 -1.28 -1.51
CA SER A 14 -10.73 -0.50 -0.70
C SER A 14 -11.41 0.24 0.46
N SER A 15 -12.66 0.66 0.30
CA SER A 15 -13.43 1.26 1.40
C SER A 15 -13.63 0.30 2.57
N LYS A 16 -13.74 -1.00 2.29
CA LYS A 16 -13.85 -2.02 3.33
C LYS A 16 -12.59 -2.07 4.19
N TYR A 17 -11.42 -2.03 3.57
CA TYR A 17 -10.14 -2.07 4.30
C TYR A 17 -9.91 -0.80 5.11
N LYS A 18 -10.30 0.34 4.55
CA LYS A 18 -10.26 1.60 5.30
C LYS A 18 -11.09 1.52 6.57
N LYS A 19 -12.31 0.98 6.48
CA LYS A 19 -13.18 0.81 7.65
C LYS A 19 -12.60 -0.17 8.65
N TRP A 20 -12.00 -1.26 8.20
CA TRP A 20 -11.36 -2.23 9.08
C TRP A 20 -10.24 -1.58 9.89
N LEU A 21 -9.39 -0.79 9.24
CA LEU A 21 -8.29 -0.11 9.91
C LEU A 21 -8.79 0.94 10.90
N GLU A 22 -9.80 1.72 10.53
CA GLU A 22 -10.33 2.77 11.40
C GLU A 22 -11.00 2.25 12.66
N ARG A 23 -11.46 1.00 12.64
CA ARG A 23 -12.05 0.35 13.83
C ARG A 23 -10.99 -0.22 14.76
N GLU A 24 -9.75 -0.34 14.31
CA GLU A 24 -8.66 -0.80 15.16
C GLU A 24 -8.01 0.40 15.85
N GLU A 25 -7.75 0.24 17.14
CA GLU A 25 -7.09 1.28 17.91
C GLU A 25 -5.66 1.51 17.40
N GLY A 26 -5.30 2.76 17.20
CA GLY A 26 -3.95 3.13 16.79
C GLY A 26 -3.74 3.28 15.29
N PHE A 27 -4.76 3.05 14.46
CA PHE A 27 -4.67 3.25 13.02
C PHE A 27 -5.44 4.48 12.56
N ASN A 28 -4.86 5.17 11.59
CA ASN A 28 -5.52 6.21 10.81
C ASN A 28 -5.31 5.87 9.33
N SER A 29 -6.37 5.89 8.53
CA SER A 29 -6.29 5.48 7.14
C SER A 29 -6.80 6.56 6.20
N THR A 30 -6.13 6.69 5.06
CA THR A 30 -6.51 7.58 3.97
C THR A 30 -6.67 6.73 2.71
N LEU A 31 -7.71 6.99 1.95
CA LEU A 31 -8.00 6.27 0.72
C LEU A 31 -7.98 7.23 -0.46
N ILE A 32 -7.20 6.88 -1.49
CA ILE A 32 -7.16 7.60 -2.76
C ILE A 32 -7.48 6.59 -3.86
N ASN A 33 -8.55 6.85 -4.62
CA ASN A 33 -9.01 5.93 -5.67
C ASN A 33 -8.44 6.26 -7.05
N ASP A 34 -7.73 7.38 -7.19
CA ASP A 34 -7.09 7.78 -8.43
C ASP A 34 -5.57 7.79 -8.25
N PRO A 35 -4.83 6.86 -8.90
CA PRO A 35 -3.39 6.82 -8.74
C PRO A 35 -2.69 8.10 -9.22
N GLN A 36 -3.24 8.83 -10.18
CA GLN A 36 -2.66 10.10 -10.61
C GLN A 36 -2.78 11.17 -9.54
N THR A 37 -3.90 11.22 -8.83
CA THR A 37 -4.10 12.10 -7.67
C THR A 37 -3.11 11.76 -6.56
N ALA A 38 -2.87 10.48 -6.32
CA ALA A 38 -1.88 10.05 -5.33
C ALA A 38 -0.49 10.55 -5.68
N GLU A 39 -0.08 10.41 -6.93
CA GLU A 39 1.23 10.88 -7.40
C GLU A 39 1.41 12.38 -7.18
N LEU A 40 0.38 13.18 -7.49
CA LEU A 40 0.44 14.63 -7.37
C LEU A 40 0.48 15.13 -5.92
N ASN A 41 -0.11 14.40 -5.00
CA ASN A 41 -0.31 14.84 -3.61
C ASN A 41 0.49 14.04 -2.58
N PHE A 42 1.33 13.11 -3.02
CA PHE A 42 2.05 12.22 -2.11
C PHE A 42 3.11 12.95 -1.29
N LYS A 43 3.07 12.70 0.02
CA LYS A 43 4.09 13.15 0.97
C LYS A 43 4.49 11.98 1.85
N SER A 44 5.68 11.46 1.64
CA SER A 44 6.16 10.27 2.35
C SER A 44 6.21 10.44 3.87
N THR A 45 6.36 11.68 4.34
CA THR A 45 6.42 11.98 5.78
C THR A 45 5.08 11.80 6.50
N ASP A 46 3.97 11.71 5.75
CA ASP A 46 2.64 11.60 6.33
C ASP A 46 2.22 10.16 6.63
N TYR A 47 2.95 9.16 6.14
CA TYR A 47 2.50 7.77 6.20
C TYR A 47 3.56 6.82 6.74
N ASP A 48 3.10 5.78 7.45
CA ASP A 48 3.93 4.65 7.89
C ASP A 48 3.91 3.51 6.88
N LEU A 49 2.78 3.35 6.18
CA LEU A 49 2.58 2.29 5.19
C LEU A 49 1.74 2.83 4.04
N VAL A 50 2.17 2.51 2.83
CA VAL A 50 1.39 2.79 1.62
C VAL A 50 1.05 1.47 0.96
N LEU A 51 -0.24 1.20 0.78
CA LEU A 51 -0.75 0.01 0.11
C LEU A 51 -1.23 0.40 -1.28
N ILE A 52 -0.63 -0.18 -2.30
CA ILE A 52 -0.92 0.13 -3.70
C ILE A 52 -1.64 -1.05 -4.34
N GLY A 53 -2.77 -0.81 -4.97
CA GLY A 53 -3.47 -1.82 -5.76
C GLY A 53 -2.56 -2.38 -6.83
N PHE A 54 -2.42 -3.71 -6.89
CA PHE A 54 -1.52 -4.35 -7.83
C PHE A 54 -1.97 -4.14 -9.28
N LYS A 55 -3.27 -4.29 -9.54
CA LYS A 55 -3.86 -4.03 -10.86
C LYS A 55 -4.83 -2.87 -10.77
N MET A 56 -4.54 -1.81 -11.50
CA MET A 56 -5.41 -0.64 -11.61
C MET A 56 -5.63 -0.31 -13.09
N SER A 57 -6.76 0.33 -13.41
CA SER A 57 -7.15 0.58 -14.79
C SER A 57 -6.27 1.59 -15.51
N VAL A 58 -5.70 2.56 -14.79
CA VAL A 58 -4.89 3.65 -15.38
C VAL A 58 -3.41 3.30 -15.42
N MET A 59 -2.91 2.62 -14.40
CA MET A 59 -1.53 2.17 -14.33
C MET A 59 -1.43 0.99 -13.38
N ASP A 60 -0.40 0.15 -13.53
CA ASP A 60 -0.20 -0.94 -12.59
C ASP A 60 0.51 -0.47 -11.31
N GLY A 61 0.46 -1.31 -10.28
CA GLY A 61 1.01 -0.97 -8.98
C GLY A 61 2.52 -0.76 -8.99
N PHE A 62 3.26 -1.47 -9.83
CA PHE A 62 4.70 -1.31 -9.90
C PHE A 62 5.09 0.06 -10.49
N ASN A 63 4.37 0.53 -11.49
CA ASN A 63 4.60 1.86 -12.07
C ASN A 63 4.36 2.95 -11.04
N LEU A 64 3.28 2.84 -10.28
CA LEU A 64 3.01 3.81 -9.22
C LEU A 64 4.05 3.72 -8.10
N TYR A 65 4.46 2.51 -7.73
CA TYR A 65 5.53 2.30 -6.75
C TYR A 65 6.78 3.07 -7.13
N ASP A 66 7.23 2.92 -8.38
CA ASP A 66 8.44 3.58 -8.85
C ASP A 66 8.34 5.10 -8.73
N LYS A 67 7.19 5.66 -9.10
CA LYS A 67 6.95 7.11 -9.01
C LYS A 67 6.95 7.61 -7.56
N LEU A 68 6.27 6.91 -6.67
CA LEU A 68 6.22 7.31 -5.26
C LEU A 68 7.58 7.13 -4.58
N HIS A 69 8.31 6.10 -4.94
CA HIS A 69 9.65 5.86 -4.42
C HIS A 69 10.60 7.00 -4.82
N GLU A 70 10.55 7.44 -6.07
CA GLU A 70 11.34 8.58 -6.53
C GLU A 70 10.96 9.87 -5.81
N LEU A 71 9.67 10.10 -5.59
CA LEU A 71 9.21 11.26 -4.84
C LEU A 71 9.70 11.24 -3.39
N SER A 72 9.78 10.07 -2.77
CA SER A 72 10.25 9.95 -1.39
C SER A 72 11.73 10.29 -1.23
N LYS A 73 12.53 10.12 -2.29
CA LYS A 73 13.96 10.45 -2.28
C LYS A 73 14.25 11.94 -2.35
N LYS A 74 13.26 12.77 -2.68
CA LYS A 74 13.40 14.22 -2.82
C LYS A 74 13.25 14.99 -1.52
N VAL A 75 13.00 14.29 -0.42
CA VAL A 75 12.87 14.92 0.89
C VAL A 75 14.26 15.27 1.42
N GLU A 76 14.46 16.53 1.82
CA GLU A 76 15.78 17.07 2.21
C GLU A 76 16.27 16.61 3.57
N TYR A 77 15.40 16.15 4.46
CA TYR A 77 15.78 15.62 5.77
C TYR A 77 15.43 14.15 5.84
N THR A 78 16.06 13.45 6.79
CA THR A 78 15.83 12.03 6.99
C THR A 78 14.33 11.75 7.06
N PRO A 79 13.76 11.12 6.05
CA PRO A 79 12.34 10.83 6.07
C PRO A 79 12.04 9.81 7.15
N LYS A 80 10.83 9.90 7.69
CA LYS A 80 10.29 8.85 8.53
C LYS A 80 10.32 7.54 7.75
N GLU A 81 10.71 6.45 8.39
CA GLU A 81 10.64 5.14 7.76
C GLU A 81 9.19 4.81 7.40
N PHE A 82 8.98 4.41 6.16
CA PHE A 82 7.69 3.96 5.68
C PHE A 82 7.88 2.84 4.68
N ARG A 83 6.84 2.06 4.44
CA ARG A 83 6.90 0.95 3.48
C ARG A 83 5.86 1.15 2.40
N LEU A 84 6.23 0.72 1.18
CA LEU A 84 5.34 0.63 0.03
C LEU A 84 5.09 -0.85 -0.23
N CYS A 85 3.83 -1.27 -0.18
CA CYS A 85 3.43 -2.66 -0.42
C CYS A 85 2.24 -2.71 -1.35
N PHE A 86 1.88 -3.90 -1.82
CA PHE A 86 0.84 -4.10 -2.83
C PHE A 86 -0.35 -4.85 -2.27
N MET A 87 -1.55 -4.46 -2.70
CA MET A 87 -2.78 -5.20 -2.43
C MET A 87 -3.21 -5.96 -3.67
N THR A 88 -3.53 -7.23 -3.51
CA THR A 88 -3.82 -8.12 -4.63
C THR A 88 -5.15 -8.84 -4.42
N SER A 89 -5.98 -8.92 -5.47
CA SER A 89 -7.29 -9.56 -5.42
C SER A 89 -7.27 -11.03 -5.82
N SER A 90 -6.14 -11.53 -6.31
CA SER A 90 -6.02 -12.91 -6.78
C SER A 90 -4.81 -13.59 -6.15
N VAL A 91 -4.79 -14.91 -6.20
CA VAL A 91 -3.59 -15.65 -5.83
C VAL A 91 -2.50 -15.25 -6.82
N ILE A 92 -1.52 -14.53 -6.31
CA ILE A 92 -0.37 -14.15 -7.11
C ILE A 92 0.63 -15.30 -7.08
N ASN A 93 1.17 -15.62 -8.24
CA ASN A 93 2.32 -16.48 -8.29
C ASN A 93 3.54 -15.66 -7.85
N TYR A 94 3.73 -15.59 -6.54
CA TYR A 94 4.84 -14.87 -5.92
C TYR A 94 6.19 -15.27 -6.52
N LYS A 95 6.33 -16.57 -6.86
CA LYS A 95 7.57 -17.08 -7.43
C LYS A 95 7.92 -16.40 -8.76
N VAL A 96 6.93 -16.21 -9.63
CA VAL A 96 7.12 -15.49 -10.89
C VAL A 96 7.42 -14.02 -10.65
N LEU A 97 6.69 -13.41 -9.75
CA LEU A 97 6.91 -11.99 -9.43
C LEU A 97 8.27 -11.74 -8.81
N SER A 98 8.77 -12.65 -7.98
CA SER A 98 10.09 -12.50 -7.36
C SER A 98 11.23 -12.61 -8.37
N GLU A 99 11.01 -13.29 -9.49
CA GLU A 99 11.99 -13.34 -10.59
C GLU A 99 12.07 -12.01 -11.34
N ILE A 100 10.94 -11.28 -11.43
CA ILE A 100 10.85 -10.00 -12.13
C ILE A 100 11.21 -8.84 -11.20
N HIS A 101 10.74 -8.89 -9.96
CA HIS A 101 10.90 -7.85 -8.96
C HIS A 101 11.42 -8.46 -7.65
N SER A 102 12.69 -8.87 -7.68
CA SER A 102 13.33 -9.55 -6.53
C SER A 102 13.49 -8.65 -5.30
N GLU A 103 13.37 -7.33 -5.47
CA GLU A 103 13.46 -6.37 -4.37
C GLU A 103 12.27 -6.44 -3.40
N PHE A 104 11.16 -7.10 -3.79
CA PHE A 104 9.99 -7.23 -2.93
C PHE A 104 9.92 -8.61 -2.30
N GLY A 105 9.85 -8.67 -0.98
CA GLY A 105 9.59 -9.91 -0.27
C GLY A 105 8.13 -10.31 -0.34
N GLU A 106 7.84 -11.55 0.01
CA GLU A 106 6.47 -12.07 0.01
C GLU A 106 5.54 -11.25 0.92
N GLU A 107 6.05 -10.73 2.01
CA GLU A 107 5.30 -9.91 2.95
C GLU A 107 4.79 -8.61 2.36
N CYS A 108 5.38 -8.13 1.25
CA CYS A 108 4.92 -6.92 0.56
C CYS A 108 3.65 -7.13 -0.27
N TYR A 109 3.14 -8.34 -0.37
CA TYR A 109 1.92 -8.65 -1.12
C TYR A 109 0.79 -8.98 -0.15
N VAL A 110 -0.14 -8.03 0.03
CA VAL A 110 -1.26 -8.17 0.96
C VAL A 110 -2.49 -8.66 0.19
N SER A 111 -3.04 -9.79 0.60
CA SER A 111 -4.22 -10.36 -0.08
C SER A 111 -5.48 -9.59 0.28
N LYS A 112 -6.31 -9.31 -0.73
CA LYS A 112 -7.65 -8.73 -0.56
C LYS A 112 -8.69 -9.76 -0.13
N GLU A 113 -8.38 -11.06 -0.25
CA GLU A 113 -9.34 -12.14 -0.05
C GLU A 113 -9.12 -12.86 1.29
N VAL A 114 -8.82 -12.11 2.33
CA VAL A 114 -8.61 -12.67 3.67
C VAL A 114 -9.59 -12.08 4.67
N PRO A 115 -9.88 -12.79 5.77
CA PRO A 115 -10.70 -12.23 6.85
C PRO A 115 -10.04 -11.00 7.48
N LYS A 116 -10.85 -10.18 8.14
CA LYS A 116 -10.41 -8.95 8.80
C LYS A 116 -9.22 -9.15 9.73
N ASP A 117 -9.27 -10.17 10.58
CA ASP A 117 -8.20 -10.42 11.56
C ASP A 117 -6.88 -10.78 10.89
N VAL A 118 -6.92 -11.54 9.81
CA VAL A 118 -5.73 -11.89 9.03
C VAL A 118 -5.15 -10.64 8.37
N PHE A 119 -6.01 -9.80 7.79
CA PHE A 119 -5.60 -8.54 7.18
C PHE A 119 -4.92 -7.61 8.21
N ILE A 120 -5.55 -7.38 9.34
CA ILE A 120 -5.02 -6.50 10.40
C ILE A 120 -3.67 -7.03 10.92
N LYS A 121 -3.55 -8.32 11.12
CA LYS A 121 -2.30 -8.94 11.55
C LYS A 121 -1.18 -8.71 10.54
N HIS A 122 -1.50 -8.86 9.25
CA HIS A 122 -0.53 -8.63 8.18
C HIS A 122 -0.07 -7.16 8.17
N ILE A 123 -1.02 -6.22 8.27
CA ILE A 123 -0.70 -4.79 8.29
C ILE A 123 0.19 -4.45 9.48
N ASN A 124 -0.11 -4.98 10.66
CA ASN A 124 0.72 -4.76 11.83
C ASN A 124 2.15 -5.28 11.65
N SER A 125 2.33 -6.36 10.92
CA SER A 125 3.66 -6.92 10.65
C SER A 125 4.49 -6.05 9.69
N LEU A 126 3.84 -5.20 8.89
CA LEU A 126 4.50 -4.36 7.89
C LEU A 126 4.95 -3.01 8.44
N ILE A 127 4.33 -2.53 9.50
CA ILE A 127 4.65 -1.22 10.07
C ILE A 127 5.77 -1.37 11.12
N PRO A 128 6.90 -0.66 10.94
CA PRO A 128 8.02 -0.75 11.88
C PRO A 128 7.69 -0.22 13.28
#